data_14b602b8f0443eaf4e6974723939dbed
#
_entry.id   14b602b8f0443eaf4e6974723939dbed
#
_cell.length_a   1.000
_cell.length_b   1.000
_cell.length_c   1.000
_cell.angle_alpha   90.00
_cell.angle_beta   90.00
_cell.angle_gamma   90.00
#
_symmetry.space_group_name_H-M   'P 1'
#
loop_
_entity.id
_entity.type
_entity.pdbx_description
1 polymer ?
#
loop_
_entity_poly.entity_id
_entity_poly.type
_entity_poly.pdbx_seq_one_letter_code
_entity_poly.pdbx_strand_id
1 'polypeptide(L)'
;MEIGMVGLGKMGGNMTKKLLKKNHRVVVYDVNEEIVNKYNKKGAIPSNSLKKLVENIESKKKIVWVMVPAGDVVKNQYSFLLTFLLKTLNLYNLNSHHQ
;
A
#
# COMPACT_ATOMS: atom_id res chain seq x y z
N MET A 1 -12.17 -0.61 -8.66
CA MET A 1 -11.68 -1.02 -7.33
C MET A 1 -10.48 -0.17 -6.93
N GLU A 2 -10.27 0.01 -5.65
CA GLU A 2 -9.14 0.77 -5.15
C GLU A 2 -8.32 -0.10 -4.21
N ILE A 3 -6.99 -0.09 -4.39
CA ILE A 3 -6.09 -0.92 -3.59
C ILE A 3 -4.86 -0.12 -3.21
N GLY A 4 -4.41 -0.28 -1.96
CA GLY A 4 -3.10 0.17 -1.53
C GLY A 4 -2.08 -0.95 -1.75
N MET A 5 -0.92 -0.60 -2.28
CA MET A 5 0.16 -1.56 -2.52
C MET A 5 1.40 -1.13 -1.77
N VAL A 6 1.84 -1.94 -0.84
CA VAL A 6 3.08 -1.73 -0.09
C VAL A 6 4.13 -2.70 -0.60
N GLY A 7 5.21 -2.16 -1.13
CA GLY A 7 6.26 -2.96 -1.74
C GLY A 7 6.06 -3.05 -3.24
N LEU A 8 6.99 -2.47 -3.97
CA LEU A 8 6.92 -2.35 -5.43
C LEU A 8 8.08 -3.08 -6.11
N GLY A 9 8.53 -4.17 -5.49
CA GLY A 9 9.50 -5.05 -6.12
C GLY A 9 8.87 -5.78 -7.29
N LYS A 10 9.50 -6.86 -7.71
CA LYS A 10 9.07 -7.57 -8.91
C LYS A 10 7.59 -7.95 -8.86
N MET A 11 7.15 -8.56 -7.75
CA MET A 11 5.78 -9.02 -7.64
C MET A 11 4.79 -7.89 -7.45
N GLY A 12 5.03 -7.00 -6.47
CA GLY A 12 4.14 -5.88 -6.21
C GLY A 12 4.07 -4.91 -7.37
N GLY A 13 5.20 -4.66 -8.03
CA GLY A 13 5.24 -3.81 -9.21
C GLY A 13 4.45 -4.40 -10.37
N ASN A 14 4.60 -5.70 -10.63
CA ASN A 14 3.87 -6.34 -11.73
C ASN A 14 2.37 -6.33 -11.48
N MET A 15 1.94 -6.56 -10.24
CA MET A 15 0.53 -6.48 -9.89
C MET A 15 -0.01 -5.08 -10.06
N THR A 16 0.77 -4.08 -9.65
CA THR A 16 0.39 -2.68 -9.81
C THR A 16 0.16 -2.35 -11.29
N LYS A 17 1.07 -2.78 -12.16
CA LYS A 17 0.92 -2.55 -13.60
C LYS A 17 -0.36 -3.17 -14.13
N LYS A 18 -0.68 -4.40 -13.72
CA LYS A 18 -1.88 -5.10 -14.18
C LYS A 18 -3.14 -4.39 -13.71
N LEU A 19 -3.15 -3.93 -12.46
CA LEU A 19 -4.30 -3.22 -11.91
C LEU A 19 -4.52 -1.88 -12.61
N LEU A 20 -3.45 -1.16 -12.90
CA LEU A 20 -3.54 0.11 -13.60
C LEU A 20 -4.08 -0.08 -15.02
N LYS A 21 -3.67 -1.16 -15.70
CA LYS A 21 -4.20 -1.46 -17.04
C LYS A 21 -5.70 -1.71 -17.04
N LYS A 22 -6.23 -2.20 -15.93
CA LYS A 22 -7.66 -2.46 -15.78
C LYS A 22 -8.40 -1.29 -15.16
N ASN A 23 -7.78 -0.14 -15.12
CA ASN A 23 -8.37 1.12 -14.65
C ASN A 23 -8.72 1.12 -13.16
N HIS A 24 -8.02 0.32 -12.36
CA HIS A 24 -8.15 0.40 -10.91
C HIS A 24 -7.31 1.53 -10.36
N ARG A 25 -7.76 2.11 -9.27
CA ARG A 25 -7.00 3.13 -8.56
C ARG A 25 -6.04 2.45 -7.60
N VAL A 26 -4.74 2.65 -7.79
CA VAL A 26 -3.72 2.00 -6.96
C VAL A 26 -2.89 3.05 -6.25
N VAL A 27 -2.93 3.01 -4.91
CA VAL A 27 -2.13 3.89 -4.06
C VAL A 27 -0.89 3.09 -3.65
N VAL A 28 0.29 3.61 -3.94
CA VAL A 28 1.54 2.84 -3.78
C VAL A 28 2.48 3.44 -2.76
N TYR A 29 3.22 2.57 -2.08
CA TYR A 29 4.29 2.96 -1.19
C TYR A 29 5.42 1.95 -1.24
N ASP A 30 6.64 2.44 -1.22
CA ASP A 30 7.85 1.63 -1.07
C ASP A 30 8.87 2.51 -0.33
N VAL A 31 9.79 1.89 0.38
CA VAL A 31 10.85 2.64 1.06
C VAL A 31 11.80 3.30 0.06
N ASN A 32 11.83 2.81 -1.16
CA ASN A 32 12.62 3.39 -2.24
C ASN A 32 11.78 4.41 -3.01
N GLU A 33 12.07 5.69 -2.81
CA GLU A 33 11.31 6.76 -3.43
C GLU A 33 11.38 6.74 -4.96
N GLU A 34 12.51 6.31 -5.52
CA GLU A 34 12.65 6.24 -6.97
C GLU A 34 11.64 5.28 -7.59
N ILE A 35 11.40 4.16 -6.91
CA ILE A 35 10.43 3.18 -7.37
C ILE A 35 9.01 3.75 -7.27
N VAL A 36 8.71 4.45 -6.18
CA VAL A 36 7.41 5.10 -6.04
C VAL A 36 7.17 6.09 -7.19
N ASN A 37 8.18 6.89 -7.48
CA ASN A 37 8.09 7.87 -8.58
C ASN A 37 7.91 7.21 -9.93
N LYS A 38 8.56 6.07 -10.15
CA LYS A 38 8.39 5.30 -11.39
C LYS A 38 6.94 4.89 -11.59
N TYR A 39 6.29 4.38 -10.56
CA TYR A 39 4.91 3.95 -10.69
C TYR A 39 3.93 5.11 -10.70
N ASN A 40 4.27 6.23 -10.07
CA ASN A 40 3.48 7.43 -10.21
C ASN A 40 3.40 7.86 -11.68
N LYS A 41 4.49 7.78 -12.41
CA LYS A 41 4.51 8.11 -13.83
C LYS A 41 3.64 7.15 -14.65
N LYS A 42 3.36 5.98 -14.13
CA LYS A 42 2.50 5.00 -14.80
C LYS A 42 1.03 5.12 -14.40
N GLY A 43 0.70 6.07 -13.55
CA GLY A 43 -0.67 6.33 -13.14
C GLY A 43 -1.01 5.95 -11.72
N ALA A 44 -0.09 5.38 -10.96
CA ALA A 44 -0.33 5.07 -9.56
C ALA A 44 -0.26 6.35 -8.72
N ILE A 45 -0.96 6.34 -7.59
CA ILE A 45 -0.96 7.46 -6.66
C ILE A 45 0.16 7.25 -5.65
N PRO A 46 1.13 8.16 -5.59
CA PRO A 46 2.29 7.96 -4.74
C PRO A 46 1.99 8.30 -3.28
N SER A 47 2.67 7.62 -2.38
CA SER A 47 2.62 7.91 -0.95
C SER A 47 4.04 7.94 -0.42
N ASN A 48 4.35 8.88 0.46
CA ASN A 48 5.67 9.00 1.04
C ASN A 48 5.78 8.34 2.42
N SER A 49 4.70 7.72 2.88
CA SER A 49 4.68 6.98 4.13
C SER A 49 3.50 6.04 4.13
N LEU A 50 3.49 5.08 5.04
CA LEU A 50 2.33 4.19 5.20
C LEU A 50 1.10 4.96 5.68
N LYS A 51 1.29 5.93 6.53
CA LYS A 51 0.20 6.77 6.98
C LYS A 51 -0.46 7.47 5.79
N LYS A 52 0.36 8.03 4.89
CA LYS A 52 -0.15 8.69 3.69
C LYS A 52 -0.83 7.72 2.75
N LEU A 53 -0.31 6.51 2.64
CA LEU A 53 -0.95 5.49 1.80
C LEU A 53 -2.38 5.23 2.27
N VAL A 54 -2.57 5.02 3.56
CA VAL A 54 -3.91 4.77 4.11
C VAL A 54 -4.80 5.99 3.94
N GLU A 55 -4.28 7.19 4.19
CA GLU A 55 -5.05 8.42 4.02
C GLU A 55 -5.46 8.66 2.58
N ASN A 56 -4.61 8.28 1.63
CA ASN A 56 -4.88 8.48 0.21
C ASN A 56 -5.89 7.48 -0.36
N ILE A 57 -6.18 6.40 0.36
CA ILE A 57 -7.24 5.47 -0.05
C ILE A 57 -8.57 6.10 0.31
N GLU A 58 -9.39 6.37 -0.71
CA GLU A 58 -10.65 7.07 -0.54
C GLU A 58 -11.81 6.16 -0.16
N SER A 59 -11.73 4.89 -0.51
CA SER A 59 -12.78 3.93 -0.20
C SER A 59 -12.95 3.76 1.29
N LYS A 60 -14.20 3.58 1.72
CA LYS A 60 -14.49 3.27 3.13
C LYS A 60 -13.83 1.96 3.55
N LYS A 61 -13.85 0.97 2.66
CA LYS A 61 -13.21 -0.30 2.90
C LYS A 61 -11.79 -0.23 2.36
N LYS A 62 -10.82 -0.17 3.24
CA LYS A 62 -9.42 -0.01 2.87
C LYS A 62 -8.77 -1.37 2.69
N ILE A 63 -8.42 -1.67 1.44
CA ILE A 63 -7.75 -2.91 1.07
C ILE A 63 -6.28 -2.57 0.79
N VAL A 64 -5.39 -3.23 1.50
CA VAL A 64 -3.95 -3.01 1.33
C VAL A 64 -3.25 -4.35 1.16
N TRP A 65 -2.47 -4.47 0.11
CA TRP A 65 -1.63 -5.63 -0.13
C TRP A 65 -0.19 -5.29 0.23
N VAL A 66 0.45 -6.17 0.99
CA VAL A 66 1.84 -6.01 1.41
C VAL A 66 2.68 -7.02 0.66
N MET A 67 3.50 -6.54 -0.26
CA MET A 67 4.31 -7.36 -1.15
C MET A 67 5.80 -7.11 -0.90
N VAL A 68 6.24 -7.38 0.32
CA VAL A 68 7.65 -7.25 0.67
C VAL A 68 8.27 -8.63 0.81
N PRO A 69 9.57 -8.78 0.51
CA PRO A 69 10.24 -10.06 0.69
C PRO A 69 10.17 -10.53 2.14
N ALA A 70 9.99 -11.83 2.36
CA ALA A 70 9.84 -12.38 3.70
C ALA A 70 11.03 -12.04 4.61
N GLY A 71 12.23 -12.01 4.06
CA GLY A 71 13.42 -11.65 4.82
C GLY A 71 13.41 -10.19 5.28
N ASP A 72 12.79 -9.32 4.52
CA ASP A 72 12.72 -7.90 4.85
C ASP A 72 11.66 -7.62 5.90
N VAL A 73 10.62 -8.44 5.97
CA VAL A 73 9.59 -8.29 7.01
C VAL A 73 10.18 -8.49 8.40
N VAL A 74 11.17 -9.35 8.52
CA VAL A 74 11.84 -9.62 9.80
C VAL A 74 12.82 -8.52 10.16
N LYS A 75 13.25 -7.72 9.20
CA LYS A 75 14.19 -6.62 9.43
C LYS A 75 13.41 -5.36 9.78
N ASN A 76 13.97 -4.61 10.65
CA ASN A 76 13.42 -3.50 11.40
C ASN A 76 12.38 -2.64 10.70
N GLN A 77 12.61 -2.31 9.46
CA GLN A 77 11.86 -1.28 8.77
C GLN A 77 10.46 -1.75 8.41
N TYR A 78 10.36 -2.86 7.71
CA TYR A 78 9.07 -3.36 7.24
C TYR A 78 8.24 -3.96 8.38
N SER A 79 8.90 -4.58 9.35
CA SER A 79 8.20 -5.13 10.51
C SER A 79 7.47 -4.04 11.28
N PHE A 80 8.13 -2.91 11.52
CA PHE A 80 7.54 -1.78 12.22
C PHE A 80 6.38 -1.17 11.40
N LEU A 81 6.61 -0.98 10.12
CA LEU A 81 5.61 -0.40 9.23
C LEU A 81 4.38 -1.30 9.11
N LEU A 82 4.60 -2.60 9.07
CA LEU A 82 3.51 -3.57 8.98
C LEU A 82 2.67 -3.54 10.25
N THR A 83 3.30 -3.44 11.41
CA THR A 83 2.59 -3.32 12.69
C THR A 83 1.74 -2.06 12.71
N PHE A 84 2.28 -0.95 12.24
CA PHE A 84 1.55 0.31 12.16
C PHE A 84 0.31 0.16 11.26
N LEU A 85 0.50 -0.44 10.11
CA LEU A 85 -0.58 -0.63 9.15
C LEU A 85 -1.69 -1.50 9.71
N LEU A 86 -1.33 -2.61 10.34
CA LEU A 86 -2.31 -3.51 10.95
C LEU A 86 -3.10 -2.81 12.05
N LYS A 87 -2.45 -2.02 12.89
CA LYS A 87 -3.15 -1.24 13.91
C LYS A 87 -4.14 -0.26 13.29
N THR A 88 -3.73 0.44 12.25
CA THR A 88 -4.58 1.41 11.59
C THR A 88 -5.81 0.73 11.00
N LEU A 89 -5.63 -0.42 10.34
CA LEU A 89 -6.74 -1.16 9.76
C LEU A 89 -7.66 -1.73 10.83
N ASN A 90 -7.12 -2.19 11.94
CA ASN A 90 -7.93 -2.70 13.04
C ASN A 90 -8.80 -1.60 13.65
N LEU A 91 -8.24 -0.43 13.84
CA LEU A 91 -9.02 0.71 14.35
C LEU A 91 -10.15 1.07 13.38
N TYR A 92 -9.86 1.05 12.09
CA TYR A 92 -10.88 1.31 11.08
C TYR A 92 -11.99 0.27 11.15
N ASN A 93 -11.64 -1.01 11.26
CA ASN A 93 -12.61 -2.09 11.34
C ASN A 93 -13.47 -1.99 12.60
N LEU A 94 -12.87 -1.64 13.73
CA LEU A 94 -13.62 -1.44 14.97
C LEU A 94 -14.65 -0.33 14.83
N ASN A 95 -14.26 0.77 14.21
CA ASN A 95 -15.18 1.89 13.96
C ASN A 95 -16.33 1.46 13.05
N SER A 96 -16.04 0.63 12.05
CA SER A 96 -17.07 0.11 11.16
C SER A 96 -18.08 -0.78 11.88
N HIS A 97 -17.63 -1.53 12.88
CA HIS A 97 -18.47 -2.42 13.65
C HIS A 97 -19.48 -1.69 14.55
N HIS A 98 -19.19 -0.47 14.92
CA HIS A 98 -20.03 0.29 15.81
C HIS A 98 -21.13 1.07 15.10
N GLN A 99 -21.22 0.87 13.82
CA GLN A 99 -22.31 1.43 13.03
C GLN A 99 -23.38 0.37 12.80
#